data_dba4d7bdbcbf13d21b8b60ca688eab17
#
_entry.id   dba4d7bdbcbf13d21b8b60ca688eab17
#
_cell.length_a   1.000
_cell.length_b   1.000
_cell.length_c   1.000
_cell.angle_alpha   90.00
_cell.angle_beta   90.00
_cell.angle_gamma   90.00
#
_symmetry.space_group_name_H-M   'P 1'
#
loop_
_entity.id
_entity.type
_entity.pdbx_description
1 polymer ?
#
loop_
_entity_poly.entity_id
_entity_poly.type
_entity_poly.pdbx_seq_one_letter_code
_entity_poly.pdbx_strand_id
1 'polypeptide(L)'
;MPTDGARNTKKHESQREQSGVILVLIFMVYFVVSKITPNFKLQINVMKITRIWFDADYIYGVDESGREYRQSLLWYPALMSATDEERANYKFGFRGIHWRALDEDVSFDSFAAEDAEPSALQRFFLIHKEIKISEFAKMIGIDATLLRNYINGFKKPSKEREQVILGGIHALAGQYAAAAF
;
A
#
# COMPACT_ATOMS: atom_id res chain seq x y z
N MET A 1 -32.17 -16.87 4.13
CA MET A 1 -30.72 -16.74 3.83
C MET A 1 -30.30 -15.36 4.29
N PRO A 2 -29.43 -15.21 5.29
CA PRO A 2 -28.96 -13.90 5.72
C PRO A 2 -27.92 -13.37 4.74
N THR A 3 -28.10 -12.14 4.31
CA THR A 3 -27.34 -11.43 3.29
C THR A 3 -25.88 -11.14 3.71
N ASP A 4 -24.93 -11.28 2.78
CA ASP A 4 -23.48 -11.07 2.97
C ASP A 4 -23.08 -9.69 3.56
N GLY A 5 -23.95 -8.69 3.52
CA GLY A 5 -23.72 -7.36 4.09
C GLY A 5 -23.58 -7.33 5.62
N ALA A 6 -24.27 -8.22 6.34
CA ALA A 6 -24.24 -8.27 7.80
C ALA A 6 -22.95 -8.90 8.37
N ARG A 7 -22.25 -9.69 7.58
CA ARG A 7 -20.97 -10.34 7.99
C ARG A 7 -19.79 -9.39 7.89
N ASN A 8 -19.81 -8.46 6.93
CA ASN A 8 -18.72 -7.51 6.71
C ASN A 8 -18.74 -6.35 7.73
N THR A 9 -19.93 -5.88 8.12
CA THR A 9 -20.08 -4.85 9.17
C THR A 9 -19.61 -5.37 10.54
N LYS A 10 -19.94 -6.60 10.93
CA LYS A 10 -19.46 -7.20 12.19
C LYS A 10 -17.93 -7.37 12.25
N LYS A 11 -17.29 -7.64 11.12
CA LYS A 11 -15.83 -7.79 11.07
C LYS A 11 -15.10 -6.45 11.21
N HIS A 12 -15.66 -5.38 10.64
CA HIS A 12 -15.13 -4.01 10.81
C HIS A 12 -15.38 -3.45 12.20
N GLU A 13 -16.53 -3.76 12.83
CA GLU A 13 -16.80 -3.41 14.23
C GLU A 13 -15.86 -4.14 15.18
N SER A 14 -15.63 -5.44 15.01
CA SER A 14 -14.72 -6.22 15.84
C SER A 14 -13.25 -5.71 15.73
N GLN A 15 -12.80 -5.27 14.54
CA GLN A 15 -11.47 -4.69 14.39
C GLN A 15 -11.37 -3.28 15.02
N ARG A 16 -12.43 -2.48 14.98
CA ARG A 16 -12.49 -1.19 15.68
C ARG A 16 -12.49 -1.36 17.21
N GLU A 17 -13.24 -2.31 17.73
CA GLU A 17 -13.26 -2.61 19.17
C GLU A 17 -11.90 -3.14 19.65
N GLN A 18 -11.26 -4.04 18.90
CA GLN A 18 -9.90 -4.53 19.25
C GLN A 18 -8.86 -3.41 19.20
N SER A 19 -8.92 -2.51 18.23
CA SER A 19 -8.02 -1.35 18.15
C SER A 19 -8.25 -0.39 19.32
N GLY A 20 -9.50 -0.19 19.75
CA GLY A 20 -9.86 0.63 20.90
C GLY A 20 -9.35 0.04 22.22
N VAL A 21 -9.49 -1.25 22.42
CA VAL A 21 -8.99 -1.96 23.62
C VAL A 21 -7.48 -1.92 23.70
N ILE A 22 -6.77 -2.13 22.60
CA ILE A 22 -5.31 -2.04 22.52
C ILE A 22 -4.83 -0.63 22.87
N LEU A 23 -5.50 0.40 22.35
CA LEU A 23 -5.16 1.80 22.65
C LEU A 23 -5.34 2.14 24.12
N VAL A 24 -6.43 1.65 24.74
CA VAL A 24 -6.71 1.83 26.19
C VAL A 24 -5.67 1.10 27.04
N LEU A 25 -5.28 -0.12 26.66
CA LEU A 25 -4.24 -0.88 27.35
C LEU A 25 -2.88 -0.20 27.26
N ILE A 26 -2.50 0.32 26.10
CA ILE A 26 -1.27 1.10 25.92
C ILE A 26 -1.31 2.36 26.81
N PHE A 27 -2.45 3.06 26.87
CA PHE A 27 -2.61 4.25 27.70
C PHE A 27 -2.55 3.93 29.21
N MET A 28 -3.15 2.82 29.65
CA MET A 28 -3.06 2.34 31.05
C MET A 28 -1.64 1.94 31.43
N VAL A 29 -0.95 1.19 30.57
CA VAL A 29 0.46 0.81 30.81
C VAL A 29 1.33 2.06 30.84
N TYR A 30 1.14 3.02 29.95
CA TYR A 30 1.84 4.30 29.96
C TYR A 30 1.60 5.08 31.26
N PHE A 31 0.34 5.16 31.70
CA PHE A 31 -0.02 5.87 32.94
C PHE A 31 0.62 5.24 34.18
N VAL A 32 0.65 3.91 34.27
CA VAL A 32 1.30 3.19 35.37
C VAL A 32 2.81 3.37 35.33
N VAL A 33 3.44 3.19 34.18
CA VAL A 33 4.91 3.33 34.02
C VAL A 33 5.36 4.78 34.22
N SER A 34 4.59 5.77 33.80
CA SER A 34 4.91 7.20 34.01
C SER A 34 4.88 7.61 35.48
N LYS A 35 4.11 6.89 36.32
CA LYS A 35 4.12 7.11 37.79
C LYS A 35 5.28 6.43 38.51
N ILE A 36 5.79 5.32 37.98
CA ILE A 36 6.89 4.53 38.54
C ILE A 36 8.25 5.11 38.13
N THR A 37 8.33 5.67 36.92
CA THR A 37 9.55 6.28 36.36
C THR A 37 9.23 7.67 35.82
N PRO A 38 9.44 8.74 36.63
CA PRO A 38 9.07 10.11 36.20
C PRO A 38 9.81 10.62 34.96
N ASN A 39 10.85 9.94 34.50
CA ASN A 39 11.58 10.24 33.27
C ASN A 39 11.28 9.28 32.10
N PHE A 40 10.26 8.40 32.22
CA PHE A 40 9.86 7.53 31.13
C PHE A 40 9.05 8.34 30.09
N LYS A 41 9.72 8.90 29.10
CA LYS A 41 9.10 9.36 27.86
C LYS A 41 8.94 8.14 26.96
N LEU A 42 7.70 7.72 26.69
CA LEU A 42 7.42 6.81 25.59
C LEU A 42 7.78 7.55 24.29
N GLN A 43 9.01 7.34 23.83
CA GLN A 43 9.46 7.88 22.57
C GLN A 43 8.87 6.97 21.47
N ILE A 44 7.62 7.25 21.10
CA ILE A 44 7.07 6.71 19.86
C ILE A 44 7.89 7.39 18.78
N ASN A 45 8.88 6.69 18.26
CA ASN A 45 9.68 7.17 17.14
C ASN A 45 8.78 7.09 15.87
N VAL A 46 7.89 8.06 15.74
CA VAL A 46 7.06 8.21 14.54
C VAL A 46 7.99 8.75 13.46
N MET A 47 8.22 7.95 12.45
CA MET A 47 8.94 8.42 11.26
C MET A 47 8.26 9.67 10.74
N LYS A 48 9.04 10.70 10.44
CA LYS A 48 8.56 11.95 9.90
C LYS A 48 9.42 12.39 8.73
N ILE A 49 8.82 12.43 7.56
CA ILE A 49 9.44 12.98 6.37
C ILE A 49 9.35 14.51 6.42
N THR A 50 10.47 15.17 6.17
CA THR A 50 10.61 16.63 6.26
C THR A 50 10.73 17.30 4.90
N ARG A 51 11.16 16.57 3.89
CA ARG A 51 11.31 17.04 2.51
C ARG A 51 11.02 15.91 1.54
N ILE A 52 10.39 16.24 0.41
CA ILE A 52 10.16 15.32 -0.69
C ILE A 52 10.59 15.94 -2.02
N TRP A 53 10.88 15.07 -3.01
CA TRP A 53 11.04 15.42 -4.41
C TRP A 53 10.66 14.22 -5.28
N PHE A 54 10.59 14.43 -6.57
CA PHE A 54 10.16 13.43 -7.54
C PHE A 54 11.18 13.31 -8.67
N ASP A 55 11.25 12.11 -9.26
CA ASP A 55 11.67 11.91 -10.63
C ASP A 55 10.51 11.29 -11.45
N ALA A 56 10.84 10.66 -12.59
CA ALA A 56 9.82 10.04 -13.45
C ALA A 56 9.11 8.84 -12.79
N ASP A 57 9.80 8.08 -11.93
CA ASP A 57 9.38 6.78 -11.43
C ASP A 57 9.16 6.75 -9.91
N TYR A 58 9.72 7.72 -9.17
CA TYR A 58 9.78 7.69 -7.71
C TYR A 58 9.37 8.99 -7.05
N ILE A 59 8.80 8.86 -5.86
CA ILE A 59 8.78 9.89 -4.83
C ILE A 59 9.88 9.59 -3.82
N TYR A 60 10.71 10.58 -3.54
CA TYR A 60 11.77 10.55 -2.54
C TYR A 60 11.36 11.31 -1.30
N GLY A 61 11.87 10.89 -0.14
CA GLY A 61 11.66 11.57 1.12
C GLY A 61 12.91 11.56 1.98
N VAL A 62 13.12 12.62 2.77
CA VAL A 62 14.16 12.68 3.80
C VAL A 62 13.50 12.82 5.16
N ASP A 63 13.92 12.01 6.12
CA ASP A 63 13.45 12.10 7.50
C ASP A 63 14.20 13.17 8.32
N GLU A 64 13.81 13.35 9.58
CA GLU A 64 14.45 14.29 10.52
C GLU A 64 15.93 13.95 10.82
N SER A 65 16.37 12.69 10.60
CA SER A 65 17.76 12.26 10.76
C SER A 65 18.62 12.52 9.53
N GLY A 66 18.03 12.93 8.42
CA GLY A 66 18.71 13.12 7.14
C GLY A 66 18.80 11.84 6.30
N ARG A 67 18.14 10.75 6.72
CA ARG A 67 18.10 9.51 5.94
C ARG A 67 17.15 9.66 4.77
N GLU A 68 17.59 9.21 3.60
CA GLU A 68 16.82 9.22 2.36
C GLU A 68 16.07 7.90 2.15
N TYR A 69 14.87 8.03 1.60
CA TYR A 69 13.98 6.94 1.25
C TYR A 69 13.37 7.21 -0.11
N ARG A 70 12.85 6.17 -0.75
CA ARG A 70 12.09 6.31 -1.99
C ARG A 70 10.94 5.31 -2.03
N GLN A 71 9.91 5.65 -2.79
CA GLN A 71 8.79 4.77 -3.12
C GLN A 71 8.48 4.87 -4.60
N SER A 72 8.05 3.76 -5.20
CA SER A 72 7.63 3.75 -6.59
C SER A 72 6.31 4.52 -6.79
N LEU A 73 6.26 5.41 -7.78
CA LEU A 73 5.03 6.10 -8.20
C LEU A 73 3.98 5.16 -8.80
N LEU A 74 4.34 3.91 -9.11
CA LEU A 74 3.36 2.90 -9.52
C LEU A 74 2.29 2.63 -8.46
N TRP A 75 2.59 2.88 -7.17
CA TRP A 75 1.61 2.79 -6.09
C TRP A 75 0.65 3.98 -6.04
N TYR A 76 1.00 5.09 -6.66
CA TYR A 76 0.29 6.38 -6.60
C TYR A 76 -0.03 6.88 -8.01
N PRO A 77 -1.01 6.27 -8.73
CA PRO A 77 -1.31 6.61 -10.12
C PRO A 77 -1.68 8.09 -10.32
N ALA A 78 -2.33 8.72 -9.33
CA ALA A 78 -2.67 10.14 -9.38
C ALA A 78 -1.40 11.00 -9.38
N LEU A 79 -0.42 10.70 -8.51
CA LEU A 79 0.87 11.40 -8.51
C LEU A 79 1.70 11.09 -9.75
N MET A 80 1.63 9.86 -10.27
CA MET A 80 2.39 9.47 -11.46
C MET A 80 1.95 10.26 -12.71
N SER A 81 0.65 10.55 -12.83
CA SER A 81 0.08 11.31 -13.95
C SER A 81 0.01 12.83 -13.73
N ALA A 82 0.33 13.30 -12.53
CA ALA A 82 0.26 14.71 -12.18
C ALA A 82 1.38 15.54 -12.80
N THR A 83 1.10 16.82 -13.06
CA THR A 83 2.10 17.81 -13.45
C THR A 83 3.03 18.15 -12.28
N ASP A 84 4.16 18.81 -12.55
CA ASP A 84 5.09 19.24 -11.51
C ASP A 84 4.44 20.26 -10.55
N GLU A 85 3.55 21.12 -11.05
CA GLU A 85 2.79 22.08 -10.24
C GLU A 85 1.82 21.34 -9.30
N GLU A 86 1.12 20.33 -9.78
CA GLU A 86 0.21 19.52 -8.98
C GLU A 86 0.97 18.73 -7.92
N ARG A 87 2.11 18.10 -8.28
CA ARG A 87 3.00 17.41 -7.35
C ARG A 87 3.55 18.35 -6.28
N ALA A 88 3.85 19.61 -6.61
CA ALA A 88 4.34 20.60 -5.66
C ALA A 88 3.25 21.13 -4.69
N ASN A 89 1.96 20.94 -5.01
CA ASN A 89 0.85 21.42 -4.19
C ASN A 89 0.43 20.41 -3.12
N TYR A 90 1.36 20.07 -2.22
CA TYR A 90 1.14 19.16 -1.10
C TYR A 90 1.17 19.88 0.25
N LYS A 91 0.67 19.18 1.28
CA LYS A 91 0.79 19.59 2.70
C LYS A 91 1.28 18.42 3.53
N PHE A 92 2.24 18.69 4.41
CA PHE A 92 2.60 17.74 5.46
C PHE A 92 1.51 17.71 6.53
N GLY A 93 1.03 16.51 6.83
CA GLY A 93 0.16 16.19 7.95
C GLY A 93 0.94 15.60 9.12
N PHE A 94 0.22 15.06 10.10
CA PHE A 94 0.81 14.46 11.30
C PHE A 94 1.57 13.15 10.98
N ARG A 95 1.05 12.33 10.06
CA ARG A 95 1.60 11.01 9.70
C ARG A 95 1.77 10.78 8.21
N GLY A 96 1.69 11.81 7.40
CA GLY A 96 1.74 11.66 5.96
C GLY A 96 1.75 12.98 5.22
N ILE A 97 1.72 12.87 3.91
CA ILE A 97 1.73 13.96 2.95
C ILE A 97 0.41 13.88 2.16
N HIS A 98 -0.26 15.02 1.99
CA HIS A 98 -1.58 15.10 1.43
C HIS A 98 -1.61 15.99 0.19
N TRP A 99 -2.12 15.46 -0.92
CA TRP A 99 -2.41 16.17 -2.16
C TRP A 99 -3.92 16.30 -2.33
N ARG A 100 -4.50 17.34 -1.74
CA ARG A 100 -5.96 17.53 -1.70
C ARG A 100 -6.59 17.59 -3.10
N ALA A 101 -5.90 18.20 -4.07
CA ALA A 101 -6.41 18.34 -5.44
C ALA A 101 -6.42 17.00 -6.21
N LEU A 102 -5.55 16.07 -5.84
CA LEU A 102 -5.41 14.76 -6.47
C LEU A 102 -6.12 13.65 -5.69
N ASP A 103 -6.70 13.97 -4.51
CA ASP A 103 -7.27 13.00 -3.56
C ASP A 103 -6.27 11.87 -3.25
N GLU A 104 -4.99 12.24 -3.02
CA GLU A 104 -3.91 11.29 -2.79
C GLU A 104 -3.21 11.56 -1.46
N ASP A 105 -2.94 10.48 -0.72
CA ASP A 105 -2.29 10.51 0.59
C ASP A 105 -1.12 9.51 0.63
N VAL A 106 0.05 9.98 1.05
CA VAL A 106 1.25 9.15 1.23
C VAL A 106 1.65 9.13 2.69
N SER A 107 1.54 7.97 3.34
CA SER A 107 1.96 7.80 4.74
C SER A 107 3.49 7.92 4.86
N PHE A 108 3.99 8.52 5.96
CA PHE A 108 5.42 8.51 6.25
C PHE A 108 5.96 7.09 6.43
N ASP A 109 5.20 6.21 7.07
CA ASP A 109 5.62 4.84 7.34
C ASP A 109 5.84 4.03 6.05
N SER A 110 5.13 4.36 4.96
CA SER A 110 5.26 3.68 3.67
C SER A 110 6.63 3.91 3.00
N PHE A 111 7.35 4.99 3.34
CA PHE A 111 8.71 5.21 2.85
C PHE A 111 9.73 4.18 3.37
N ALA A 112 9.50 3.61 4.55
CA ALA A 112 10.36 2.58 5.15
C ALA A 112 9.77 1.17 5.02
N ALA A 113 8.65 1.00 4.32
CA ALA A 113 8.02 -0.29 4.14
C ALA A 113 8.85 -1.19 3.21
N GLU A 114 8.82 -2.51 3.46
CA GLU A 114 9.50 -3.50 2.62
C GLU A 114 8.97 -3.53 1.17
N ASP A 115 7.72 -3.10 0.99
CA ASP A 115 7.01 -3.05 -0.29
C ASP A 115 6.96 -1.64 -0.91
N ALA A 116 7.84 -0.73 -0.46
CA ALA A 116 8.03 0.58 -1.12
C ALA A 116 8.33 0.43 -2.62
N GLU A 117 8.98 -0.68 -3.01
CA GLU A 117 9.15 -1.10 -4.40
C GLU A 117 8.20 -2.26 -4.73
N PRO A 118 7.39 -2.17 -5.78
CA PRO A 118 6.55 -3.28 -6.21
C PRO A 118 7.42 -4.45 -6.72
N SER A 119 7.04 -5.68 -6.37
CA SER A 119 7.63 -6.88 -6.94
C SER A 119 7.47 -6.91 -8.47
N ALA A 120 8.23 -7.77 -9.17
CA ALA A 120 8.12 -7.91 -10.62
C ALA A 120 6.69 -8.25 -11.08
N LEU A 121 6.01 -9.11 -10.33
CA LEU A 121 4.61 -9.47 -10.58
C LEU A 121 3.68 -8.26 -10.41
N GLN A 122 3.82 -7.52 -9.32
CA GLN A 122 3.01 -6.32 -9.06
C GLN A 122 3.25 -5.26 -10.12
N ARG A 123 4.53 -4.97 -10.41
CA ARG A 123 4.94 -4.02 -11.47
C ARG A 123 4.30 -4.36 -12.80
N PHE A 124 4.28 -5.64 -13.20
CA PHE A 124 3.64 -6.07 -14.44
C PHE A 124 2.18 -5.63 -14.49
N PHE A 125 1.36 -5.95 -13.49
CA PHE A 125 -0.05 -5.58 -13.48
C PHE A 125 -0.32 -4.09 -13.24
N LEU A 126 0.57 -3.40 -12.52
CA LEU A 126 0.47 -1.96 -12.29
C LEU A 126 0.74 -1.17 -13.58
N ILE A 127 1.58 -1.68 -14.48
CA ILE A 127 1.87 -1.09 -15.79
C ILE A 127 0.81 -1.49 -16.82
N HIS A 128 0.44 -2.78 -16.88
CA HIS A 128 -0.48 -3.32 -17.89
C HIS A 128 -1.94 -3.22 -17.44
N LYS A 129 -2.46 -1.99 -17.39
CA LYS A 129 -3.84 -1.69 -16.96
C LYS A 129 -4.90 -2.20 -17.95
N GLU A 130 -4.53 -2.49 -19.19
CA GLU A 130 -5.37 -3.10 -20.21
C GLU A 130 -5.77 -4.54 -19.89
N ILE A 131 -5.03 -5.23 -18.99
CA ILE A 131 -5.36 -6.59 -18.56
C ILE A 131 -6.53 -6.57 -17.59
N LYS A 132 -7.66 -7.13 -18.00
CA LYS A 132 -8.84 -7.26 -17.16
C LYS A 132 -8.62 -8.34 -16.10
N ILE A 133 -8.31 -7.92 -14.86
CA ILE A 133 -7.90 -8.81 -13.76
C ILE A 133 -8.91 -9.94 -13.49
N SER A 134 -10.22 -9.67 -13.60
CA SER A 134 -11.25 -10.70 -13.39
C SER A 134 -11.17 -11.83 -14.42
N GLU A 135 -10.95 -11.50 -15.69
CA GLU A 135 -10.87 -12.49 -16.77
C GLU A 135 -9.54 -13.24 -16.72
N PHE A 136 -8.44 -12.53 -16.46
CA PHE A 136 -7.13 -13.16 -16.24
C PHE A 136 -7.15 -14.13 -15.06
N ALA A 137 -7.72 -13.73 -13.92
CA ALA A 137 -7.87 -14.59 -12.75
C ALA A 137 -8.67 -15.87 -13.06
N LYS A 138 -9.77 -15.73 -13.83
CA LYS A 138 -10.58 -16.85 -14.29
C LYS A 138 -9.78 -17.80 -15.19
N MET A 139 -9.00 -17.26 -16.11
CA MET A 139 -8.16 -18.04 -17.03
C MET A 139 -7.15 -18.91 -16.29
N ILE A 140 -6.56 -18.41 -15.20
CA ILE A 140 -5.55 -19.15 -14.41
C ILE A 140 -6.13 -19.88 -13.18
N GLY A 141 -7.46 -19.91 -13.01
CA GLY A 141 -8.11 -20.63 -11.91
C GLY A 141 -7.85 -20.02 -10.53
N ILE A 142 -7.68 -18.70 -10.43
CA ILE A 142 -7.48 -17.98 -9.16
C ILE A 142 -8.69 -17.07 -8.92
N ASP A 143 -9.08 -16.94 -7.64
CA ASP A 143 -10.08 -15.94 -7.25
C ASP A 143 -9.61 -14.52 -7.59
N ALA A 144 -10.48 -13.71 -8.22
CA ALA A 144 -10.13 -12.38 -8.69
C ALA A 144 -9.79 -11.40 -7.55
N THR A 145 -10.44 -11.55 -6.38
CA THR A 145 -10.15 -10.74 -5.19
C THR A 145 -8.79 -11.11 -4.62
N LEU A 146 -8.48 -12.41 -4.60
CA LEU A 146 -7.16 -12.88 -4.16
C LEU A 146 -6.04 -12.34 -5.06
N LEU A 147 -6.24 -12.37 -6.39
CA LEU A 147 -5.25 -11.83 -7.34
C LEU A 147 -5.08 -10.31 -7.14
N ARG A 148 -6.16 -9.54 -6.96
CA ARG A 148 -6.06 -8.10 -6.62
C ARG A 148 -5.29 -7.86 -5.33
N ASN A 149 -5.49 -8.69 -4.29
CA ASN A 149 -4.75 -8.58 -3.04
C ASN A 149 -3.24 -8.82 -3.23
N TYR A 150 -2.85 -9.69 -4.16
CA TYR A 150 -1.44 -9.89 -4.52
C TYR A 150 -0.87 -8.67 -5.27
N ILE A 151 -1.62 -8.13 -6.23
CA ILE A 151 -1.23 -6.96 -7.02
C ILE A 151 -1.08 -5.72 -6.13
N ASN A 152 -2.00 -5.51 -5.19
CA ASN A 152 -2.02 -4.34 -4.31
C ASN A 152 -1.14 -4.50 -3.05
N GLY A 153 -0.36 -5.58 -2.92
CA GLY A 153 0.53 -5.78 -1.78
C GLY A 153 -0.15 -6.23 -0.47
N PHE A 154 -1.49 -6.34 -0.44
CA PHE A 154 -2.21 -6.77 0.77
C PHE A 154 -1.94 -8.22 1.16
N LYS A 155 -1.41 -9.03 0.23
CA LYS A 155 -1.06 -10.41 0.46
C LYS A 155 0.12 -10.81 -0.44
N LYS A 156 1.05 -11.62 0.09
CA LYS A 156 2.15 -12.19 -0.70
C LYS A 156 1.70 -13.56 -1.27
N PRO A 157 1.89 -13.84 -2.58
CA PRO A 157 1.64 -15.17 -3.13
C PRO A 157 2.70 -16.17 -2.65
N SER A 158 2.36 -17.46 -2.57
CA SER A 158 3.37 -18.51 -2.44
C SER A 158 4.14 -18.66 -3.77
N LYS A 159 5.31 -19.32 -3.72
CA LYS A 159 6.12 -19.58 -4.93
C LYS A 159 5.33 -20.34 -6.01
N GLU A 160 4.55 -21.33 -5.60
CA GLU A 160 3.70 -22.12 -6.50
C GLU A 160 2.62 -21.23 -7.14
N ARG A 161 2.03 -20.34 -6.35
CA ARG A 161 1.01 -19.40 -6.83
C ARG A 161 1.60 -18.37 -7.79
N GLU A 162 2.80 -17.89 -7.50
CA GLU A 162 3.54 -16.98 -8.37
C GLU A 162 3.85 -17.63 -9.73
N GLN A 163 4.25 -18.90 -9.76
CA GLN A 163 4.47 -19.67 -10.98
C GLN A 163 3.20 -19.85 -11.81
N VAL A 164 2.05 -20.09 -11.17
CA VAL A 164 0.75 -20.18 -11.86
C VAL A 164 0.41 -18.84 -12.53
N ILE A 165 0.62 -17.73 -11.84
CA ILE A 165 0.34 -16.37 -12.38
C ILE A 165 1.31 -16.08 -13.54
N LEU A 166 2.60 -16.36 -13.39
CA LEU A 166 3.60 -16.15 -14.43
C LEU A 166 3.30 -17.01 -15.68
N GLY A 167 2.93 -18.28 -15.50
CA GLY A 167 2.50 -19.16 -16.59
C GLY A 167 1.30 -18.60 -17.35
N GLY A 168 0.33 -18.00 -16.63
CA GLY A 168 -0.81 -17.32 -17.25
C GLY A 168 -0.41 -16.09 -18.06
N ILE A 169 0.54 -15.29 -17.54
CA ILE A 169 1.08 -14.13 -18.29
C ILE A 169 1.73 -14.58 -19.60
N HIS A 170 2.55 -15.65 -19.56
CA HIS A 170 3.18 -16.18 -20.76
C HIS A 170 2.15 -16.75 -21.76
N ALA A 171 1.10 -17.43 -21.26
CA ALA A 171 0.03 -17.94 -22.11
C ALA A 171 -0.73 -16.78 -22.80
N LEU A 172 -1.03 -15.70 -22.08
CA LEU A 172 -1.67 -14.50 -22.62
C LEU A 172 -0.78 -13.84 -23.69
N ALA A 173 0.51 -13.68 -23.41
CA ALA A 173 1.47 -13.13 -24.39
C ALA A 173 1.55 -13.99 -25.65
N GLY A 174 1.53 -15.32 -25.53
CA GLY A 174 1.49 -16.23 -26.65
C GLY A 174 0.23 -16.11 -27.49
N GLN A 175 -0.93 -15.91 -26.87
CA GLN A 175 -2.20 -15.65 -27.58
C GLN A 175 -2.15 -14.35 -28.38
N TYR A 176 -1.60 -13.27 -27.81
CA TYR A 176 -1.43 -12.00 -28.54
C TYR A 176 -0.43 -12.11 -29.69
N ALA A 177 0.68 -12.81 -29.47
CA ALA A 177 1.68 -13.03 -30.54
C ALA A 177 1.14 -13.90 -31.68
N ALA A 178 0.22 -14.82 -31.40
CA ALA A 178 -0.41 -15.68 -32.41
C ALA A 178 -1.61 -15.02 -33.12
N ALA A 179 -2.06 -13.84 -32.67
CA ALA A 179 -3.17 -13.14 -33.33
C ALA A 179 -2.70 -12.65 -34.72
N ALA A 180 -3.28 -13.24 -35.76
CA ALA A 180 -3.11 -12.79 -37.16
C ALA A 180 -4.28 -11.87 -37.56
N PHE A 181 -3.98 -10.73 -38.17
CA PHE A 181 -4.95 -9.80 -38.72
C PHE A 181 -4.96 -9.91 -40.24
#